data_595ab48af675246c76f296db5b9029b0
#
_entry.id   595ab48af675246c76f296db5b9029b0
#
_cell.length_a   1.000
_cell.length_b   1.000
_cell.length_c   1.000
_cell.angle_alpha   90.00
_cell.angle_beta   90.00
_cell.angle_gamma   90.00
#
_symmetry.space_group_name_H-M   'P 1'
#
loop_
_entity.id
_entity.type
_entity.pdbx_description
1 polymer ?
#
loop_
_entity_poly.entity_id
_entity_poly.type
_entity_poly.pdbx_seq_one_letter_code
_entity_poly.pdbx_strand_id
1 'polypeptide(L)'
;MTLIELYKSVQGESSFAGLPCIFVRLAGCNLRCAWCDSEYTFAGGQKFSLDEVEAQVLALAPCRLVEFTGGEPMLQERELLPLMERLLAQGYTLMLETSGERPLAAVPKAVHKIVDVKCPGAGAAAGSFRMENLDALTKNDEVKFVIQDRADYDFAVGFLRAHRLNELAGGVLLSPAFQKIPSPERTAENLALDPRLLVEWMLADGVDARLSLQIHKFIWEPMKKGV
;
A
#
# COMPACT_ATOMS: atom_id res chain seq x y z
N MET A 1 5.76 -19.05 -4.55
CA MET A 1 5.01 -18.03 -3.77
C MET A 1 3.52 -18.34 -3.76
N THR A 2 2.78 -17.86 -2.78
CA THR A 2 1.33 -18.09 -2.66
C THR A 2 0.60 -16.78 -3.00
N LEU A 3 -0.25 -16.79 -4.04
CA LEU A 3 -1.02 -15.65 -4.50
C LEU A 3 -2.50 -15.83 -4.20
N ILE A 4 -3.16 -14.73 -3.86
CA ILE A 4 -4.62 -14.64 -3.83
C ILE A 4 -5.16 -14.37 -5.23
N GLU A 5 -4.55 -13.41 -5.94
CA GLU A 5 -4.98 -12.99 -7.27
C GLU A 5 -3.82 -12.31 -8.01
N LEU A 6 -3.87 -12.35 -9.35
CA LEU A 6 -3.02 -11.60 -10.24
C LEU A 6 -3.90 -11.07 -11.38
N TYR A 7 -3.96 -9.74 -11.54
CA TYR A 7 -4.87 -9.09 -12.49
C TYR A 7 -4.33 -7.74 -12.93
N LYS A 8 -4.94 -7.15 -13.97
CA LYS A 8 -4.63 -5.81 -14.45
C LYS A 8 -5.80 -4.88 -14.17
N SER A 9 -5.52 -3.73 -13.59
CA SER A 9 -6.48 -2.68 -13.30
C SER A 9 -5.83 -1.30 -13.35
N VAL A 10 -6.42 -0.33 -12.67
CA VAL A 10 -5.89 1.02 -12.48
C VAL A 10 -5.32 1.12 -11.08
N GLN A 11 -4.08 1.65 -10.94
CA GLN A 11 -3.53 1.99 -9.63
C GLN A 11 -4.43 3.03 -8.96
N GLY A 12 -4.92 2.70 -7.76
CA GLY A 12 -5.90 3.53 -7.05
C GLY A 12 -5.28 4.48 -6.04
N GLU A 13 -3.99 4.37 -5.76
CA GLU A 13 -3.30 5.04 -4.67
C GLU A 13 -1.92 5.55 -5.10
N SER A 14 -1.17 6.16 -4.17
CA SER A 14 0.20 6.63 -4.41
C SER A 14 0.33 7.74 -5.46
N SER A 15 1.55 8.09 -5.81
CA SER A 15 1.84 8.99 -6.93
C SER A 15 1.57 8.38 -8.31
N PHE A 16 1.30 7.07 -8.36
CA PHE A 16 0.95 6.33 -9.59
C PHE A 16 -0.55 6.22 -9.82
N ALA A 17 -1.39 6.82 -8.97
CA ALA A 17 -2.84 6.79 -9.09
C ALA A 17 -3.31 7.19 -10.50
N GLY A 18 -4.21 6.38 -11.08
CA GLY A 18 -4.74 6.58 -12.42
C GLY A 18 -4.00 5.83 -13.53
N LEU A 19 -2.83 5.25 -13.26
CA LEU A 19 -2.09 4.50 -14.27
C LEU A 19 -2.56 3.03 -14.36
N PRO A 20 -2.57 2.42 -15.57
CA PRO A 20 -2.74 0.98 -15.68
C PRO A 20 -1.66 0.22 -14.90
N CYS A 21 -2.05 -0.73 -14.08
CA CYS A 21 -1.16 -1.49 -13.20
C CYS A 21 -1.53 -2.96 -13.18
N ILE A 22 -0.52 -3.82 -13.08
CA ILE A 22 -0.66 -5.25 -12.81
C ILE A 22 -0.51 -5.44 -11.30
N PHE A 23 -1.53 -6.01 -10.67
CA PHE A 23 -1.49 -6.31 -9.24
C PHE A 23 -1.13 -7.78 -9.02
N VAL A 24 -0.08 -8.02 -8.25
CA VAL A 24 0.32 -9.32 -7.74
C VAL A 24 0.02 -9.33 -6.25
N ARG A 25 -1.13 -9.90 -5.88
CA ARG A 25 -1.62 -9.91 -4.51
C ARG A 25 -1.24 -11.20 -3.81
N LEU A 26 -0.32 -11.10 -2.84
CA LEU A 26 0.21 -12.22 -2.08
C LEU A 26 -0.73 -12.61 -0.94
N ALA A 27 -0.74 -13.89 -0.60
CA ALA A 27 -1.48 -14.43 0.53
C ALA A 27 -0.70 -14.28 1.84
N GLY A 28 -1.44 -14.12 2.94
CA GLY A 28 -0.91 -14.05 4.30
C GLY A 28 -0.72 -12.61 4.78
N CYS A 29 -1.13 -12.37 6.02
CA CYS A 29 -0.84 -11.15 6.76
C CYS A 29 -0.77 -11.50 8.25
N ASN A 30 0.23 -10.95 8.93
CA ASN A 30 0.39 -11.11 10.37
C ASN A 30 -0.23 -9.95 11.17
N LEU A 31 -0.67 -8.89 10.49
CA LEU A 31 -1.38 -7.78 11.11
C LEU A 31 -2.90 -7.97 11.07
N ARG A 32 -3.61 -7.24 11.94
CA ARG A 32 -5.08 -7.20 12.02
C ARG A 32 -5.53 -5.76 12.19
N CYS A 33 -5.47 -4.98 11.11
CA CYS A 33 -5.89 -3.59 11.09
C CYS A 33 -7.40 -3.48 11.27
N ALA A 34 -7.86 -2.50 12.06
CA ALA A 34 -9.27 -2.30 12.36
C ALA A 34 -10.11 -2.01 11.09
N TRP A 35 -9.55 -1.29 10.14
CA TRP A 35 -10.19 -0.92 8.85
C TRP A 35 -9.74 -1.78 7.66
N CYS A 36 -9.12 -2.96 7.88
CA CYS A 36 -8.63 -3.80 6.78
C CYS A 36 -9.74 -4.10 5.75
N ASP A 37 -9.52 -3.75 4.50
CA ASP A 37 -10.43 -4.00 3.38
C ASP A 37 -10.09 -5.28 2.59
N SER A 38 -8.95 -5.88 2.90
CA SER A 38 -8.40 -7.06 2.22
C SER A 38 -8.24 -8.28 3.14
N GLU A 39 -9.12 -8.47 4.13
CA GLU A 39 -9.08 -9.61 5.06
C GLU A 39 -9.11 -10.97 4.35
N TYR A 40 -9.66 -11.03 3.14
CA TYR A 40 -9.65 -12.25 2.32
C TYR A 40 -8.24 -12.73 1.94
N THR A 41 -7.22 -11.88 2.16
CA THR A 41 -5.81 -12.22 1.92
C THR A 41 -5.16 -12.92 3.10
N PHE A 42 -5.79 -12.95 4.29
CA PHE A 42 -5.19 -13.52 5.50
C PHE A 42 -4.90 -15.00 5.40
N ALA A 43 -5.67 -15.72 4.60
CA ALA A 43 -5.54 -17.16 4.40
C ALA A 43 -5.97 -17.56 2.98
N GLY A 44 -5.62 -18.78 2.59
CA GLY A 44 -5.95 -19.30 1.26
C GLY A 44 -4.88 -18.97 0.22
N GLY A 45 -5.33 -18.79 -1.02
CA GLY A 45 -4.45 -18.57 -2.17
C GLY A 45 -3.99 -19.85 -2.83
N GLN A 46 -3.34 -19.70 -3.97
CA GLN A 46 -2.77 -20.79 -4.77
C GLN A 46 -1.26 -20.64 -4.85
N LYS A 47 -0.54 -21.75 -4.76
CA LYS A 47 0.92 -21.79 -4.92
C LYS A 47 1.30 -21.75 -6.40
N PHE A 48 2.29 -20.91 -6.69
CA PHE A 48 2.92 -20.79 -8.01
C PHE A 48 4.44 -20.80 -7.86
N SER A 49 5.14 -21.31 -8.85
CA SER A 49 6.58 -21.09 -9.04
C SER A 49 6.84 -19.65 -9.46
N LEU A 50 8.08 -19.20 -9.37
CA LEU A 50 8.45 -17.86 -9.84
C LEU A 50 8.23 -17.73 -11.35
N ASP A 51 8.55 -18.79 -12.12
CA ASP A 51 8.39 -18.80 -13.57
C ASP A 51 6.91 -18.68 -14.00
N GLU A 52 5.99 -19.31 -13.26
CA GLU A 52 4.57 -19.19 -13.51
C GLU A 52 4.03 -17.78 -13.22
N VAL A 53 4.47 -17.14 -12.12
CA VAL A 53 4.06 -15.76 -11.81
C VAL A 53 4.63 -14.80 -12.84
N GLU A 54 5.90 -14.94 -13.20
CA GLU A 54 6.55 -14.14 -14.23
C GLU A 54 5.80 -14.24 -15.57
N ALA A 55 5.51 -15.47 -16.02
CA ALA A 55 4.75 -15.69 -17.24
C ALA A 55 3.36 -15.05 -17.23
N GLN A 56 2.65 -15.09 -16.09
CA GLN A 56 1.36 -14.42 -15.93
C GLN A 56 1.48 -12.90 -16.03
N VAL A 57 2.52 -12.29 -15.42
CA VAL A 57 2.80 -10.85 -15.53
C VAL A 57 3.08 -10.47 -16.99
N LEU A 58 3.93 -11.24 -17.68
CA LEU A 58 4.29 -11.00 -19.09
C LEU A 58 3.07 -11.10 -20.02
N ALA A 59 2.13 -11.99 -19.74
CA ALA A 59 0.89 -12.16 -20.51
C ALA A 59 -0.04 -10.92 -20.45
N LEU A 60 0.15 -10.03 -19.47
CA LEU A 60 -0.63 -8.81 -19.31
C LEU A 60 -0.03 -7.58 -20.03
N ALA A 61 0.94 -7.82 -20.94
CA ALA A 61 1.47 -6.75 -21.81
C ALA A 61 0.34 -6.00 -22.55
N PRO A 62 0.51 -4.71 -22.89
CA PRO A 62 1.72 -3.90 -22.77
C PRO A 62 1.91 -3.20 -21.41
N CYS A 63 1.13 -3.54 -20.38
CA CYS A 63 1.28 -2.93 -19.07
C CYS A 63 2.66 -3.24 -18.48
N ARG A 64 3.37 -2.22 -18.00
CA ARG A 64 4.74 -2.33 -17.49
C ARG A 64 4.87 -1.91 -16.02
N LEU A 65 3.79 -1.44 -15.40
CA LEU A 65 3.73 -1.13 -13.98
C LEU A 65 3.20 -2.36 -13.25
N VAL A 66 3.92 -2.83 -12.24
CA VAL A 66 3.52 -3.98 -11.41
C VAL A 66 3.57 -3.59 -9.95
N GLU A 67 2.49 -3.82 -9.23
CA GLU A 67 2.45 -3.68 -7.78
C GLU A 67 2.40 -5.03 -7.09
N PHE A 68 3.35 -5.25 -6.21
CA PHE A 68 3.32 -6.31 -5.21
C PHE A 68 2.64 -5.81 -3.95
N THR A 69 1.53 -6.44 -3.61
CA THR A 69 0.69 -6.09 -2.47
C THR A 69 0.10 -7.38 -1.87
N GLY A 70 -0.94 -7.28 -1.09
CA GLY A 70 -1.66 -8.45 -0.58
C GLY A 70 -2.15 -8.26 0.82
N GLY A 71 -1.87 -9.23 1.71
CA GLY A 71 -1.85 -9.02 3.14
C GLY A 71 -0.59 -8.25 3.55
N GLU A 72 0.51 -9.00 3.78
CA GLU A 72 1.86 -8.41 3.91
C GLU A 72 2.82 -9.15 2.95
N PRO A 73 3.20 -8.54 1.83
CA PRO A 73 3.99 -9.23 0.80
C PRO A 73 5.37 -9.64 1.29
N MET A 74 5.95 -8.90 2.23
CA MET A 74 7.28 -9.23 2.77
C MET A 74 7.31 -10.47 3.67
N LEU A 75 6.17 -11.09 3.97
CA LEU A 75 6.14 -12.43 4.55
C LEU A 75 6.69 -13.49 3.59
N GLN A 76 6.67 -13.21 2.29
CA GLN A 76 7.17 -14.09 1.24
C GLN A 76 8.44 -13.52 0.57
N GLU A 77 9.26 -12.78 1.33
CA GLU A 77 10.44 -12.06 0.80
C GLU A 77 11.39 -12.96 0.00
N ARG A 78 11.57 -14.24 0.42
CA ARG A 78 12.50 -15.18 -0.19
C ARG A 78 12.20 -15.47 -1.67
N GLU A 79 10.92 -15.51 -2.01
CA GLU A 79 10.47 -15.69 -3.39
C GLU A 79 10.22 -14.35 -4.08
N LEU A 80 9.77 -13.34 -3.32
CA LEU A 80 9.41 -12.04 -3.85
C LEU A 80 10.62 -11.27 -4.40
N LEU A 81 11.72 -11.22 -3.66
CA LEU A 81 12.91 -10.46 -4.07
C LEU A 81 13.51 -10.94 -5.39
N PRO A 82 13.73 -12.26 -5.61
CA PRO A 82 14.20 -12.76 -6.91
C PRO A 82 13.24 -12.45 -8.07
N LEU A 83 11.92 -12.47 -7.84
CA LEU A 83 10.95 -12.10 -8.88
C LEU A 83 11.05 -10.62 -9.23
N MET A 84 11.18 -9.74 -8.22
CA MET A 84 11.41 -8.31 -8.46
C MET A 84 12.65 -8.06 -9.31
N GLU A 85 13.78 -8.71 -8.99
CA GLU A 85 15.02 -8.57 -9.77
C GLU A 85 14.83 -8.98 -11.24
N ARG A 86 14.14 -10.11 -11.50
CA ARG A 86 13.83 -10.59 -12.86
C ARG A 86 12.99 -9.58 -13.64
N LEU A 87 11.94 -9.05 -13.04
CA LEU A 87 11.06 -8.10 -13.71
C LEU A 87 11.72 -6.73 -13.92
N LEU A 88 12.55 -6.27 -12.98
CA LEU A 88 13.39 -5.06 -13.17
C LEU A 88 14.33 -5.22 -14.35
N ALA A 89 14.99 -6.39 -14.48
CA ALA A 89 15.88 -6.69 -15.60
C ALA A 89 15.16 -6.68 -16.96
N GLN A 90 13.85 -6.91 -16.98
CA GLN A 90 13.00 -6.86 -18.18
C GLN A 90 12.37 -5.47 -18.41
N GLY A 91 12.74 -4.46 -17.61
CA GLY A 91 12.30 -3.08 -17.79
C GLY A 91 10.89 -2.81 -17.25
N TYR A 92 10.39 -3.59 -16.28
CA TYR A 92 9.17 -3.27 -15.54
C TYR A 92 9.44 -2.19 -14.49
N THR A 93 8.48 -1.31 -14.28
CA THR A 93 8.43 -0.43 -13.11
C THR A 93 7.71 -1.19 -11.99
N LEU A 94 8.36 -1.32 -10.83
CA LEU A 94 7.82 -2.11 -9.73
C LEU A 94 7.46 -1.24 -8.54
N MET A 95 6.33 -1.57 -7.93
CA MET A 95 5.85 -1.01 -6.69
C MET A 95 5.73 -2.11 -5.63
N LEU A 96 5.94 -1.74 -4.37
CA LEU A 96 5.74 -2.61 -3.21
C LEU A 96 4.92 -1.86 -2.17
N GLU A 97 3.69 -2.28 -1.92
CA GLU A 97 2.90 -1.80 -0.79
C GLU A 97 3.05 -2.73 0.40
N THR A 98 3.57 -2.21 1.50
CA THR A 98 3.90 -2.96 2.73
C THR A 98 3.61 -2.14 3.97
N SER A 99 3.29 -2.81 5.07
CA SER A 99 3.14 -2.16 6.38
C SER A 99 4.46 -1.71 7.02
N GLY A 100 5.61 -2.12 6.45
CA GLY A 100 6.91 -1.86 7.05
C GLY A 100 7.15 -2.61 8.37
N GLU A 101 6.35 -3.63 8.68
CA GLU A 101 6.55 -4.50 9.85
C GLU A 101 7.70 -5.49 9.63
N ARG A 102 8.04 -5.76 8.37
CA ARG A 102 9.18 -6.60 7.98
C ARG A 102 10.36 -5.72 7.54
N PRO A 103 11.61 -6.23 7.63
CA PRO A 103 12.78 -5.49 7.13
C PRO A 103 12.66 -5.20 5.63
N LEU A 104 13.02 -3.97 5.21
CA LEU A 104 12.97 -3.54 3.81
C LEU A 104 14.36 -3.34 3.19
N ALA A 105 15.44 -3.52 3.94
CA ALA A 105 16.81 -3.25 3.48
C ALA A 105 17.23 -4.08 2.26
N ALA A 106 16.65 -5.27 2.08
CA ALA A 106 16.93 -6.17 0.95
C ALA A 106 16.10 -5.84 -0.32
N VAL A 107 15.08 -4.99 -0.22
CA VAL A 107 14.25 -4.60 -1.38
C VAL A 107 15.11 -3.76 -2.34
N PRO A 108 15.16 -4.10 -3.64
CA PRO A 108 15.94 -3.33 -4.62
C PRO A 108 15.53 -1.86 -4.61
N LYS A 109 16.50 -0.93 -4.62
CA LYS A 109 16.26 0.52 -4.59
C LYS A 109 15.44 1.04 -5.78
N ALA A 110 15.42 0.31 -6.88
CA ALA A 110 14.62 0.62 -8.07
C ALA A 110 13.13 0.31 -7.88
N VAL A 111 12.76 -0.49 -6.88
CA VAL A 111 11.36 -0.73 -6.50
C VAL A 111 10.85 0.47 -5.74
N HIS A 112 9.71 1.04 -6.17
CA HIS A 112 9.02 2.11 -5.47
C HIS A 112 8.25 1.52 -4.28
N LYS A 113 8.73 1.80 -3.07
CA LYS A 113 8.08 1.33 -1.84
C LYS A 113 7.02 2.33 -1.38
N ILE A 114 5.81 1.84 -1.13
CA ILE A 114 4.76 2.57 -0.41
C ILE A 114 4.66 1.93 0.97
N VAL A 115 5.18 2.63 1.97
CA VAL A 115 5.28 2.10 3.33
C VAL A 115 4.16 2.68 4.18
N ASP A 116 3.17 1.85 4.50
CA ASP A 116 1.97 2.23 5.26
C ASP A 116 2.23 2.11 6.78
N VAL A 117 2.63 3.21 7.38
CA VAL A 117 2.84 3.32 8.84
C VAL A 117 1.49 3.35 9.54
N LYS A 118 1.22 2.31 10.35
CA LYS A 118 -0.08 2.15 11.00
C LYS A 118 -0.26 3.12 12.16
N CYS A 119 -1.27 4.00 12.02
CA CYS A 119 -1.70 4.95 13.04
C CYS A 119 -2.37 4.26 14.24
N PRO A 120 -2.56 4.96 15.37
CA PRO A 120 -3.23 4.40 16.57
C PRO A 120 -4.58 3.77 16.29
N GLY A 121 -5.40 4.37 15.41
CA GLY A 121 -6.70 3.84 15.00
C GLY A 121 -6.64 2.49 14.29
N ALA A 122 -5.47 2.06 13.80
CA ALA A 122 -5.28 0.71 13.25
C ALA A 122 -5.52 -0.42 14.28
N GLY A 123 -5.68 -0.08 15.55
CA GLY A 123 -5.95 -1.04 16.62
C GLY A 123 -4.74 -1.95 16.86
N ALA A 124 -4.92 -3.27 16.75
CA ALA A 124 -3.86 -4.25 17.03
C ALA A 124 -2.63 -4.13 16.09
N ALA A 125 -2.75 -3.43 14.97
CA ALA A 125 -1.63 -3.19 14.05
C ALA A 125 -0.84 -1.90 14.36
N ALA A 126 -1.33 -1.05 15.27
CA ALA A 126 -0.64 0.18 15.66
C ALA A 126 0.77 -0.11 16.22
N GLY A 127 1.73 0.74 15.84
CA GLY A 127 3.12 0.61 16.32
C GLY A 127 3.89 -0.59 15.73
N SER A 128 3.37 -1.26 14.71
CA SER A 128 4.04 -2.40 14.07
C SER A 128 5.22 -2.01 13.17
N PHE A 129 5.31 -0.75 12.76
CA PHE A 129 6.38 -0.27 11.89
C PHE A 129 7.76 -0.45 12.52
N ARG A 130 8.70 -0.99 11.76
CA ARG A 130 10.10 -1.14 12.17
C ARG A 130 10.88 0.15 11.86
N MET A 131 11.40 0.78 12.89
CA MET A 131 12.12 2.06 12.76
C MET A 131 13.35 1.96 11.86
N GLU A 132 14.00 0.79 11.79
CA GLU A 132 15.15 0.54 10.93
C GLU A 132 14.81 0.68 9.43
N ASN A 133 13.53 0.58 9.06
CA ASN A 133 13.10 0.78 7.68
C ASN A 133 13.20 2.23 7.21
N LEU A 134 13.33 3.20 8.11
CA LEU A 134 13.63 4.59 7.74
C LEU A 134 14.95 4.69 6.95
N ASP A 135 15.96 3.87 7.31
CA ASP A 135 17.25 3.82 6.63
C ASP A 135 17.16 3.16 5.23
N ALA A 136 16.10 2.40 4.99
CA ALA A 136 15.86 1.75 3.70
C ALA A 136 15.04 2.62 2.72
N LEU A 137 14.55 3.78 3.16
CA LEU A 137 13.81 4.72 2.32
C LEU A 137 14.74 5.50 1.39
N THR A 138 14.22 5.83 0.24
CA THR A 138 14.89 6.67 -0.77
C THR A 138 13.90 7.69 -1.32
N LYS A 139 14.38 8.66 -2.12
CA LYS A 139 13.52 9.62 -2.83
C LYS A 139 12.61 8.98 -3.87
N ASN A 140 12.77 7.69 -4.13
CA ASN A 140 11.87 6.90 -4.96
C ASN A 140 10.67 6.33 -4.17
N ASP A 141 10.61 6.50 -2.85
CA ASP A 141 9.63 5.85 -2.00
C ASP A 141 8.62 6.82 -1.41
N GLU A 142 7.49 6.31 -0.96
CA GLU A 142 6.44 7.07 -0.29
C GLU A 142 6.12 6.46 1.08
N VAL A 143 5.82 7.32 2.05
CA VAL A 143 5.30 6.89 3.36
C VAL A 143 3.84 7.26 3.44
N LYS A 144 2.99 6.27 3.70
CA LYS A 144 1.54 6.41 3.77
C LYS A 144 1.03 6.28 5.20
N PHE A 145 0.04 7.09 5.53
CA PHE A 145 -0.73 7.01 6.76
C PHE A 145 -2.22 6.95 6.42
N VAL A 146 -2.93 5.96 6.96
CA VAL A 146 -4.39 5.88 6.85
C VAL A 146 -4.98 6.53 8.09
N ILE A 147 -5.81 7.56 7.88
CA ILE A 147 -6.30 8.48 8.91
C ILE A 147 -7.79 8.24 9.13
N GLN A 148 -8.17 7.84 10.34
CA GLN A 148 -9.56 7.63 10.73
C GLN A 148 -10.17 8.84 11.43
N ASP A 149 -9.33 9.55 12.20
CA ASP A 149 -9.75 10.66 13.04
C ASP A 149 -8.59 11.66 13.30
N ARG A 150 -8.85 12.65 14.15
CA ARG A 150 -7.85 13.67 14.51
C ARG A 150 -6.64 13.08 15.24
N ALA A 151 -6.80 12.04 16.03
CA ALA A 151 -5.69 11.43 16.76
C ALA A 151 -4.71 10.74 15.80
N ASP A 152 -5.22 10.06 14.77
CA ASP A 152 -4.40 9.48 13.70
C ASP A 152 -3.66 10.56 12.91
N TYR A 153 -4.34 11.68 12.60
CA TYR A 153 -3.72 12.81 11.91
C TYR A 153 -2.58 13.42 12.74
N ASP A 154 -2.81 13.68 14.03
CA ASP A 154 -1.81 14.24 14.92
C ASP A 154 -0.60 13.30 15.05
N PHE A 155 -0.83 11.98 15.13
CA PHE A 155 0.21 10.97 15.10
C PHE A 155 1.02 11.04 13.79
N ALA A 156 0.34 11.04 12.64
CA ALA A 156 0.99 11.06 11.33
C ALA A 156 1.88 12.31 11.15
N VAL A 157 1.35 13.48 11.49
CA VAL A 157 2.10 14.75 11.43
C VAL A 157 3.27 14.77 12.42
N GLY A 158 3.05 14.27 13.64
CA GLY A 158 4.10 14.11 14.63
C GLY A 158 5.22 13.20 14.15
N PHE A 159 4.86 12.04 13.57
CA PHE A 159 5.82 11.07 13.01
C PHE A 159 6.59 11.68 11.82
N LEU A 160 5.88 12.32 10.89
CA LEU A 160 6.48 13.01 9.74
C LEU A 160 7.55 14.00 10.18
N ARG A 161 7.23 14.87 11.16
CA ARG A 161 8.15 15.91 11.66
C ARG A 161 9.31 15.32 12.46
N ALA A 162 9.02 14.40 13.38
CA ALA A 162 10.04 13.79 14.24
C ALA A 162 11.11 13.03 13.45
N HIS A 163 10.72 12.37 12.36
CA HIS A 163 11.62 11.56 11.54
C HIS A 163 12.01 12.24 10.21
N ARG A 164 11.60 13.51 10.00
CA ARG A 164 11.94 14.30 8.81
C ARG A 164 11.65 13.52 7.50
N LEU A 165 10.47 12.89 7.42
CA LEU A 165 10.16 11.96 6.32
C LEU A 165 10.33 12.59 4.94
N ASN A 166 10.04 13.89 4.78
CA ASN A 166 10.22 14.62 3.53
C ASN A 166 11.69 14.73 3.08
N GLU A 167 12.66 14.41 3.97
CA GLU A 167 14.07 14.31 3.60
C GLU A 167 14.47 12.88 3.23
N LEU A 168 13.76 11.87 3.72
CA LEU A 168 14.04 10.45 3.49
C LEU A 168 13.30 9.90 2.27
N ALA A 169 12.03 10.21 2.14
CA ALA A 169 11.15 9.71 1.07
C ALA A 169 10.89 10.76 -0.02
N GLY A 170 10.30 10.34 -1.12
CA GLY A 170 9.84 11.20 -2.22
C GLY A 170 8.51 11.89 -1.92
N GLY A 171 7.72 11.34 -0.98
CA GLY A 171 6.47 11.93 -0.55
C GLY A 171 5.88 11.27 0.69
N VAL A 172 5.00 12.02 1.35
CA VAL A 172 4.17 11.53 2.45
C VAL A 172 2.71 11.61 2.04
N LEU A 173 1.97 10.53 2.23
CA LEU A 173 0.58 10.37 1.83
C LEU A 173 -0.31 10.30 3.05
N LEU A 174 -1.36 11.13 3.11
CA LEU A 174 -2.42 11.04 4.09
C LEU A 174 -3.70 10.58 3.40
N SER A 175 -4.20 9.41 3.78
CA SER A 175 -5.35 8.75 3.15
C SER A 175 -6.49 8.62 4.14
N PRO A 176 -7.70 9.17 3.86
CA PRO A 176 -8.84 8.99 4.76
C PRO A 176 -9.28 7.52 4.76
N ALA A 177 -9.48 6.96 5.97
CA ALA A 177 -9.94 5.60 6.14
C ALA A 177 -11.39 5.43 5.69
N PHE A 178 -11.70 4.24 5.15
CA PHE A 178 -13.08 3.82 4.92
C PHE A 178 -13.63 3.08 6.14
N GLN A 179 -14.93 3.26 6.42
CA GLN A 179 -15.61 2.49 7.45
C GLN A 179 -15.67 1.02 7.04
N LYS A 180 -15.45 0.15 8.01
CA LYS A 180 -15.63 -1.29 7.83
C LYS A 180 -17.11 -1.63 7.96
N ILE A 181 -17.87 -1.53 6.86
CA ILE A 181 -19.28 -1.91 6.82
C ILE A 181 -19.44 -3.24 6.09
N PRO A 182 -20.43 -4.06 6.48
CA PRO A 182 -20.76 -5.28 5.73
C PRO A 182 -21.13 -4.96 4.28
N SER A 183 -20.63 -5.74 3.33
CA SER A 183 -21.14 -5.72 1.93
C SER A 183 -22.64 -6.04 1.93
N PRO A 184 -23.48 -5.40 1.09
CA PRO A 184 -23.18 -4.62 -0.11
C PRO A 184 -23.21 -3.08 0.08
N GLU A 185 -23.30 -2.61 1.28
CA GLU A 185 -23.60 -1.19 1.58
C GLU A 185 -22.38 -0.26 1.53
N ARG A 186 -21.19 -0.78 1.20
CA ARG A 186 -19.98 0.05 1.06
C ARG A 186 -20.02 0.85 -0.22
N THR A 187 -20.11 2.16 -0.06
CA THR A 187 -19.99 3.15 -1.13
C THR A 187 -18.84 4.09 -0.84
N ALA A 188 -18.44 4.90 -1.83
CA ALA A 188 -17.45 5.95 -1.64
C ALA A 188 -17.85 6.97 -0.56
N GLU A 189 -19.15 7.04 -0.23
CA GLU A 189 -19.70 7.93 0.81
C GLU A 189 -19.42 7.40 2.24
N ASN A 190 -19.01 6.14 2.38
CA ASN A 190 -18.77 5.50 3.68
C ASN A 190 -17.32 5.68 4.17
N LEU A 191 -16.78 6.88 4.04
CA LEU A 191 -15.52 7.26 4.64
C LEU A 191 -15.64 7.39 6.17
N ALA A 192 -14.66 6.90 6.90
CA ALA A 192 -14.57 7.11 8.35
C ALA A 192 -14.21 8.58 8.65
N LEU A 193 -13.46 9.21 7.75
CA LEU A 193 -13.08 10.61 7.81
C LEU A 193 -13.45 11.31 6.51
N ASP A 194 -14.17 12.43 6.60
CA ASP A 194 -14.43 13.30 5.43
C ASP A 194 -13.10 13.85 4.88
N PRO A 195 -12.77 13.60 3.60
CA PRO A 195 -11.55 14.11 2.99
C PRO A 195 -11.41 15.65 3.05
N ARG A 196 -12.53 16.38 3.06
CA ARG A 196 -12.52 17.84 3.20
C ARG A 196 -11.97 18.25 4.56
N LEU A 197 -12.40 17.57 5.62
CA LEU A 197 -11.90 17.84 6.97
C LEU A 197 -10.40 17.54 7.09
N LEU A 198 -9.94 16.44 6.48
CA LEU A 198 -8.51 16.13 6.41
C LEU A 198 -7.72 17.23 5.71
N VAL A 199 -8.22 17.73 4.57
CA VAL A 199 -7.59 18.83 3.83
C VAL A 199 -7.57 20.12 4.65
N GLU A 200 -8.66 20.45 5.37
CA GLU A 200 -8.71 21.61 6.26
C GLU A 200 -7.61 21.54 7.33
N TRP A 201 -7.41 20.37 7.93
CA TRP A 201 -6.32 20.18 8.91
C TRP A 201 -4.95 20.35 8.26
N MET A 202 -4.73 19.73 7.10
CA MET A 202 -3.46 19.83 6.37
C MET A 202 -3.10 21.27 6.02
N LEU A 203 -4.07 22.04 5.54
CA LEU A 203 -3.88 23.44 5.17
C LEU A 203 -3.66 24.32 6.40
N ALA A 204 -4.43 24.13 7.48
CA ALA A 204 -4.29 24.88 8.72
C ALA A 204 -2.91 24.67 9.37
N ASP A 205 -2.40 23.43 9.35
CA ASP A 205 -1.13 23.07 9.99
C ASP A 205 0.08 23.24 9.06
N GLY A 206 -0.13 23.62 7.79
CA GLY A 206 0.93 23.81 6.79
C GLY A 206 1.75 22.53 6.56
N VAL A 207 1.09 21.36 6.53
CA VAL A 207 1.76 20.07 6.43
C VAL A 207 2.20 19.81 5.00
N ASP A 208 3.48 19.52 4.80
CA ASP A 208 4.03 19.09 3.52
C ASP A 208 3.78 17.59 3.32
N ALA A 209 2.55 17.28 2.95
CA ALA A 209 2.06 15.94 2.63
C ALA A 209 1.00 16.02 1.53
N ARG A 210 0.73 14.90 0.86
CA ARG A 210 -0.27 14.77 -0.19
C ARG A 210 -1.53 14.10 0.34
N LEU A 211 -2.70 14.67 0.06
CA LEU A 211 -3.95 13.92 0.17
C LEU A 211 -3.91 12.76 -0.84
N SER A 212 -4.12 11.54 -0.37
CA SER A 212 -4.18 10.35 -1.22
C SER A 212 -5.53 9.67 -1.05
N LEU A 213 -6.40 9.82 -2.04
CA LEU A 213 -7.67 9.10 -2.09
C LEU A 213 -7.44 7.71 -2.69
N GLN A 214 -8.24 6.74 -2.26
CA GLN A 214 -8.31 5.41 -2.86
C GLN A 214 -9.28 5.47 -4.05
N ILE A 215 -8.82 5.99 -5.22
CA ILE A 215 -9.70 6.30 -6.35
C ILE A 215 -10.41 5.07 -6.92
N HIS A 216 -9.84 3.87 -6.77
CA HIS A 216 -10.49 2.62 -7.17
C HIS A 216 -11.82 2.40 -6.45
N LYS A 217 -11.99 2.90 -5.20
CA LYS A 217 -13.24 2.80 -4.42
C LYS A 217 -14.34 3.79 -4.89
N PHE A 218 -13.98 4.74 -5.77
CA PHE A 218 -14.94 5.62 -6.45
C PHE A 218 -15.28 5.15 -7.86
N ILE A 219 -14.44 4.31 -8.47
CA ILE A 219 -14.64 3.77 -9.82
C ILE A 219 -15.48 2.49 -9.75
N TRP A 220 -15.21 1.65 -8.77
CA TRP A 220 -15.90 0.38 -8.55
C TRP A 220 -16.49 0.30 -7.15
N GLU A 221 -17.34 -0.67 -6.94
CA GLU A 221 -17.81 -1.00 -5.59
C GLU A 221 -16.59 -1.31 -4.70
N PRO A 222 -16.49 -0.67 -3.50
CA PRO A 222 -15.26 -0.70 -2.69
C PRO A 222 -14.76 -2.09 -2.24
N MET A 223 -15.62 -3.12 -2.28
CA MET A 223 -15.27 -4.51 -1.94
C MET A 223 -15.07 -5.41 -3.15
N LYS A 224 -15.18 -4.86 -4.36
CA LYS A 224 -15.00 -5.64 -5.59
C LYS A 224 -13.54 -6.11 -5.69
N LYS A 225 -13.36 -7.40 -5.96
CA LYS A 225 -12.04 -8.03 -6.15
C LYS A 225 -11.65 -8.02 -7.63
N GLY A 226 -10.35 -8.04 -7.91
CA GLY A 226 -9.83 -8.12 -9.28
C GLY A 226 -10.06 -6.86 -10.14
N VAL A 227 -10.20 -5.69 -9.51
CA VAL A 227 -10.44 -4.40 -10.17
C VAL A 227 -9.47 -3.32 -9.70
#